data_12e085fff25e38b1764b79d90fcc6eee
#
_entry.id   12e085fff25e38b1764b79d90fcc6eee
#
_cell.length_a   1.000
_cell.length_b   1.000
_cell.length_c   1.000
_cell.angle_alpha   90.00
_cell.angle_beta   90.00
_cell.angle_gamma   90.00
#
_symmetry.space_group_name_H-M   'P 1'
#
loop_
_entity.id
_entity.type
_entity.pdbx_description
1 polymer ?
#
loop_
_entity_poly.entity_id
_entity_poly.type
_entity_poly.pdbx_seq_one_letter_code
_entity_poly.pdbx_strand_id
1 'polypeptide(L)'
;MKAARVVLLALVAGCGSGGGDPARTAEQGSEAHRVDSLPVVSLSEAAYIAAGIEVEAARAETPEQTLEAPGQIEFDPRRVALVTTRTAGRIEQLSAVEGDHVRAGQPLARLSSPAFHTAQTDFLLAVRRAAQLQGTADEAGAVAVLRATRRRLVLLGVSQDEIAGLESGGEPVDYLTLAAPFDGSIIEAHTLPGAAVEAGATLFRVADLSVVDVVAQVPERALPLVRVGQAASVAIGAYPDLRFAGHVERLHDELDPTTRTLGAVIHVPNRSRRLRPGMFATVRFGIRGTVGEPGALGVVVTIPDAALVTDGDARYVFVEVSPRTFERRQVEVASLVPPGSAAATGSRVMVRRGVASGERVAVRGAFTLKSELAKAALAEDEH
;
A
#
# COMPACT_ATOMS: atom_id res chain seq x y z
N MET A 1 50.76 -9.20 -7.50
CA MET A 1 52.10 -8.58 -7.33
C MET A 1 51.96 -7.46 -6.31
N LYS A 2 52.74 -7.59 -5.21
CA LYS A 2 53.26 -6.61 -4.24
C LYS A 2 52.20 -5.86 -3.40
N ALA A 3 51.96 -6.22 -2.16
CA ALA A 3 52.81 -6.11 -0.96
C ALA A 3 52.76 -4.68 -0.40
N ALA A 4 52.18 -4.49 0.79
CA ALA A 4 52.64 -4.69 2.16
C ALA A 4 53.22 -3.41 2.78
N ARG A 5 52.83 -3.08 4.01
CA ARG A 5 53.57 -2.91 5.28
C ARG A 5 52.91 -1.83 6.15
N VAL A 6 52.32 -2.08 7.29
CA VAL A 6 52.90 -2.37 8.62
C VAL A 6 53.94 -1.33 9.11
N VAL A 7 53.60 -0.63 10.21
CA VAL A 7 54.46 -0.13 11.30
C VAL A 7 53.51 0.38 12.40
N LEU A 8 53.32 -0.12 13.57
CA LEU A 8 54.02 -0.59 14.76
C LEU A 8 54.67 0.53 15.61
N LEU A 9 54.25 0.52 16.91
CA LEU A 9 54.87 0.96 18.18
C LEU A 9 54.99 2.45 18.48
N ALA A 10 54.55 2.88 19.67
CA ALA A 10 55.38 2.85 20.88
C ALA A 10 54.60 3.20 22.16
N LEU A 11 54.81 2.40 23.17
CA LEU A 11 54.55 2.64 24.60
C LEU A 11 55.49 3.71 25.13
N VAL A 12 54.97 4.54 26.09
CA VAL A 12 55.82 5.12 27.17
C VAL A 12 55.05 5.09 28.48
N ALA A 13 55.57 4.35 29.41
CA ALA A 13 55.20 4.34 30.79
C ALA A 13 55.99 5.44 31.53
N GLY A 14 55.35 6.10 32.48
CA GLY A 14 56.00 7.07 33.39
C GLY A 14 55.36 7.00 34.77
N CYS A 15 56.01 6.27 35.70
CA CYS A 15 55.73 6.32 37.11
C CYS A 15 56.27 7.60 37.73
N GLY A 16 55.54 8.18 38.68
CA GLY A 16 56.02 9.24 39.55
C GLY A 16 55.23 9.31 40.87
N SER A 17 55.84 8.84 41.93
CA SER A 17 55.41 8.74 43.31
C SER A 17 55.53 10.05 44.11
N GLY A 18 54.66 10.22 45.10
CA GLY A 18 54.83 11.18 46.24
C GLY A 18 53.47 11.69 46.74
N GLY A 19 52.92 11.21 47.80
CA GLY A 19 53.20 11.41 49.20
C GLY A 19 52.43 12.59 49.78
N GLY A 20 51.48 12.35 50.74
CA GLY A 20 50.94 13.41 51.59
C GLY A 20 49.46 13.32 51.95
N ASP A 21 49.11 12.61 53.00
CA ASP A 21 47.90 12.72 53.83
C ASP A 21 47.89 14.08 54.60
N PRO A 22 46.83 14.59 55.28
CA PRO A 22 45.59 13.96 55.71
C PRO A 22 44.30 14.81 55.63
N ALA A 23 43.19 14.12 55.76
CA ALA A 23 41.92 14.52 56.40
C ALA A 23 41.34 15.92 56.15
N ARG A 24 40.33 15.98 55.27
CA ARG A 24 39.16 16.87 55.44
C ARG A 24 37.88 16.04 55.17
N THR A 25 37.25 15.75 56.28
CA THR A 25 35.87 15.36 56.40
C THR A 25 35.00 16.44 55.69
N ALA A 26 34.51 16.12 54.52
CA ALA A 26 33.44 16.88 53.88
C ALA A 26 32.18 16.06 54.08
N GLU A 27 31.28 16.55 54.89
CA GLU A 27 29.89 16.17 54.99
C GLU A 27 29.27 16.25 53.59
N GLN A 28 29.07 15.12 52.97
CA GLN A 28 28.19 14.99 51.83
C GLN A 28 26.77 15.14 52.40
N GLY A 29 26.28 16.38 52.36
CA GLY A 29 24.87 16.67 52.50
C GLY A 29 24.12 15.87 51.42
N SER A 30 23.38 14.89 51.86
CA SER A 30 22.35 14.24 51.10
C SER A 30 21.37 15.32 50.66
N GLU A 31 21.55 15.83 49.43
CA GLU A 31 20.45 16.50 48.72
C GLU A 31 19.39 15.43 48.46
N ALA A 32 18.54 15.24 49.48
CA ALA A 32 17.25 14.64 49.27
C ALA A 32 16.58 15.45 48.14
N HIS A 33 16.44 14.82 47.00
CA HIS A 33 15.53 15.27 45.96
C HIS A 33 14.21 15.60 46.66
N ARG A 34 13.93 16.89 46.86
CA ARG A 34 12.58 17.37 47.16
C ARG A 34 11.74 16.85 46.01
N VAL A 35 10.94 15.86 46.26
CA VAL A 35 9.80 15.50 45.41
C VAL A 35 8.96 16.78 45.41
N ASP A 36 9.03 17.53 44.30
CA ASP A 36 8.23 18.72 44.06
C ASP A 36 6.78 18.26 44.21
N SER A 37 6.16 18.59 45.37
CA SER A 37 4.77 18.23 45.63
C SER A 37 3.93 18.97 44.60
N LEU A 38 3.36 18.19 43.65
CA LEU A 38 2.52 18.76 42.62
C LEU A 38 1.37 19.53 43.30
N PRO A 39 1.04 20.73 42.83
CA PRO A 39 0.04 21.57 43.46
C PRO A 39 -1.32 20.91 43.47
N VAL A 40 -1.88 20.65 44.65
CA VAL A 40 -3.14 19.94 44.87
C VAL A 40 -4.19 20.92 45.39
N VAL A 41 -5.41 20.85 44.88
CA VAL A 41 -6.55 21.62 45.36
C VAL A 41 -7.65 20.69 45.85
N SER A 42 -8.12 20.91 47.09
CA SER A 42 -9.26 20.21 47.70
C SER A 42 -10.48 21.11 47.81
N LEU A 43 -11.61 20.69 47.35
CA LEU A 43 -12.85 21.47 47.36
C LEU A 43 -13.84 20.93 48.39
N SER A 44 -14.53 21.85 49.08
CA SER A 44 -15.74 21.47 49.82
C SER A 44 -16.82 20.98 48.88
N GLU A 45 -17.80 20.20 49.40
CA GLU A 45 -18.88 19.71 48.58
C GLU A 45 -19.71 20.84 47.95
N ALA A 46 -19.97 21.89 48.69
CA ALA A 46 -20.66 23.07 48.20
C ALA A 46 -19.91 23.77 47.07
N ALA A 47 -18.58 23.91 47.19
CA ALA A 47 -17.72 24.52 46.17
C ALA A 47 -17.66 23.63 44.92
N TYR A 48 -17.58 22.32 45.09
CA TYR A 48 -17.54 21.36 43.97
C TYR A 48 -18.82 21.44 43.10
N ILE A 49 -20.00 21.44 43.78
CA ILE A 49 -21.32 21.57 43.11
C ILE A 49 -21.47 22.95 42.45
N ALA A 50 -21.09 24.02 43.14
CA ALA A 50 -21.18 25.38 42.61
C ALA A 50 -20.27 25.62 41.42
N ALA A 51 -19.10 24.98 41.39
CA ALA A 51 -18.17 25.05 40.29
C ALA A 51 -18.59 24.20 39.05
N GLY A 52 -19.63 23.36 39.20
CA GLY A 52 -20.11 22.48 38.11
C GLY A 52 -18.99 21.58 37.52
N ILE A 53 -18.14 21.03 38.40
CA ILE A 53 -17.04 20.20 37.96
C ILE A 53 -17.58 18.88 37.43
N GLU A 54 -17.23 18.59 36.18
CA GLU A 54 -17.45 17.30 35.54
C GLU A 54 -16.10 16.63 35.27
N VAL A 55 -16.04 15.33 35.52
CA VAL A 55 -14.81 14.54 35.29
C VAL A 55 -15.07 13.40 34.33
N GLU A 56 -14.11 13.11 33.46
CA GLU A 56 -14.15 11.98 32.53
C GLU A 56 -12.85 11.16 32.65
N ALA A 57 -12.96 9.85 32.47
CA ALA A 57 -11.79 8.98 32.52
C ALA A 57 -10.95 9.12 31.25
N ALA A 58 -9.64 9.21 31.44
CA ALA A 58 -8.65 9.09 30.37
C ALA A 58 -8.71 7.67 29.79
N ARG A 59 -8.77 7.55 28.46
CA ARG A 59 -8.91 6.27 27.79
C ARG A 59 -7.61 5.84 27.14
N ALA A 60 -7.31 4.57 27.23
CA ALA A 60 -6.27 3.98 26.41
C ALA A 60 -6.83 3.69 25.03
N GLU A 61 -6.30 4.31 24.01
CA GLU A 61 -6.70 4.12 22.61
C GLU A 61 -5.46 3.82 21.76
N THR A 62 -5.65 2.97 20.76
CA THR A 62 -4.63 2.80 19.72
C THR A 62 -5.06 3.68 18.55
N PRO A 63 -4.43 4.84 18.35
CA PRO A 63 -4.84 5.74 17.29
C PRO A 63 -4.60 5.06 15.93
N GLU A 64 -5.63 5.06 15.09
CA GLU A 64 -5.45 4.70 13.70
C GLU A 64 -4.73 5.85 12.99
N GLN A 65 -3.45 5.69 12.79
CA GLN A 65 -2.73 6.57 11.87
C GLN A 65 -2.98 6.13 10.45
N THR A 66 -3.21 7.09 9.58
CA THR A 66 -3.30 6.84 8.14
C THR A 66 -2.19 7.59 7.41
N LEU A 67 -1.48 6.88 6.56
CA LEU A 67 -0.59 7.49 5.57
C LEU A 67 -1.38 7.70 4.29
N GLU A 68 -1.41 8.92 3.80
CA GLU A 68 -1.96 9.21 2.47
C GLU A 68 -0.82 9.37 1.46
N ALA A 69 -0.98 8.72 0.31
CA ALA A 69 -0.06 8.84 -0.80
C ALA A 69 -0.84 9.02 -2.12
N PRO A 70 -0.38 9.90 -3.01
CA PRO A 70 -0.93 9.98 -4.36
C PRO A 70 -0.59 8.70 -5.12
N GLY A 71 -1.46 8.30 -6.03
CA GLY A 71 -1.27 7.12 -6.86
C GLY A 71 -1.95 7.25 -8.20
N GLN A 72 -1.62 6.32 -9.08
CA GLN A 72 -2.22 6.19 -10.39
C GLN A 72 -2.72 4.76 -10.60
N ILE A 73 -3.87 4.62 -11.26
CA ILE A 73 -4.42 3.32 -11.62
C ILE A 73 -3.70 2.84 -12.88
N GLU A 74 -3.21 1.62 -12.82
CA GLU A 74 -2.50 0.96 -13.92
C GLU A 74 -3.12 -0.39 -14.24
N PHE A 75 -2.75 -0.96 -15.37
CA PHE A 75 -3.07 -2.34 -15.69
C PHE A 75 -2.26 -3.29 -14.79
N ASP A 76 -2.87 -4.39 -14.35
CA ASP A 76 -2.08 -5.52 -13.86
C ASP A 76 -1.33 -6.15 -15.06
N PRO A 77 0.00 -6.10 -15.12
CA PRO A 77 0.77 -6.63 -16.26
C PRO A 77 0.52 -8.12 -16.53
N ARG A 78 0.08 -8.88 -15.52
CA ARG A 78 -0.24 -10.31 -15.65
C ARG A 78 -1.59 -10.55 -16.32
N ARG A 79 -2.40 -9.49 -16.47
CA ARG A 79 -3.74 -9.52 -17.05
C ARG A 79 -3.84 -8.75 -18.37
N VAL A 80 -2.69 -8.51 -19.00
CA VAL A 80 -2.60 -7.87 -20.32
C VAL A 80 -1.97 -8.86 -21.28
N ALA A 81 -2.56 -9.00 -22.46
CA ALA A 81 -1.98 -9.79 -23.55
C ALA A 81 -1.93 -8.98 -24.84
N LEU A 82 -0.87 -9.22 -25.60
CA LEU A 82 -0.73 -8.76 -26.98
C LEU A 82 -1.19 -9.89 -27.92
N VAL A 83 -2.15 -9.57 -28.77
CA VAL A 83 -2.56 -10.47 -29.86
C VAL A 83 -1.75 -10.11 -31.09
N THR A 84 -0.77 -10.97 -31.39
CA THR A 84 0.17 -10.80 -32.49
C THR A 84 -0.08 -11.82 -33.60
N THR A 85 0.15 -11.43 -34.84
CA THR A 85 0.15 -12.41 -35.94
C THR A 85 1.46 -13.19 -35.98
N ARG A 86 1.37 -14.48 -36.26
CA ARG A 86 2.56 -15.37 -36.39
C ARG A 86 3.02 -15.53 -37.82
N THR A 87 2.29 -14.95 -38.75
CA THR A 87 2.57 -15.05 -40.19
C THR A 87 2.21 -13.73 -40.88
N ALA A 88 2.90 -13.43 -41.96
CA ALA A 88 2.54 -12.30 -42.81
C ALA A 88 1.24 -12.58 -43.57
N GLY A 89 0.48 -11.52 -43.82
CA GLY A 89 -0.78 -11.64 -44.55
C GLY A 89 -1.53 -10.32 -44.64
N ARG A 90 -2.82 -10.42 -45.03
CA ARG A 90 -3.75 -9.30 -45.12
C ARG A 90 -4.92 -9.48 -44.20
N ILE A 91 -5.30 -8.45 -43.48
CA ILE A 91 -6.51 -8.45 -42.65
C ILE A 91 -7.73 -8.33 -43.57
N GLU A 92 -8.53 -9.36 -43.63
CA GLU A 92 -9.75 -9.36 -44.45
C GLU A 92 -10.95 -8.85 -43.67
N GLN A 93 -11.03 -9.16 -42.38
CA GLN A 93 -12.14 -8.76 -41.52
C GLN A 93 -11.66 -8.45 -40.11
N LEU A 94 -12.23 -7.40 -39.54
CA LEU A 94 -12.17 -7.11 -38.10
C LEU A 94 -13.55 -7.41 -37.50
N SER A 95 -13.56 -8.19 -36.42
CA SER A 95 -14.77 -8.57 -35.68
C SER A 95 -14.87 -7.84 -34.35
N ALA A 96 -13.84 -7.09 -33.96
CA ALA A 96 -13.79 -6.35 -32.72
C ALA A 96 -12.92 -5.08 -32.88
N VAL A 97 -13.27 -4.03 -32.14
CA VAL A 97 -12.59 -2.71 -32.16
C VAL A 97 -12.20 -2.29 -30.74
N GLU A 98 -11.42 -1.23 -30.64
CA GLU A 98 -11.04 -0.65 -29.36
C GLU A 98 -12.27 -0.27 -28.51
N GLY A 99 -12.26 -0.64 -27.23
CA GLY A 99 -13.35 -0.46 -26.30
C GLY A 99 -14.30 -1.65 -26.18
N ASP A 100 -14.25 -2.59 -27.11
CA ASP A 100 -15.11 -3.78 -27.08
C ASP A 100 -14.73 -4.72 -25.94
N HIS A 101 -15.76 -5.40 -25.39
CA HIS A 101 -15.60 -6.50 -24.47
C HIS A 101 -15.62 -7.83 -25.23
N VAL A 102 -14.60 -8.63 -25.00
CA VAL A 102 -14.40 -9.90 -25.67
C VAL A 102 -14.31 -11.05 -24.68
N ARG A 103 -14.69 -12.24 -25.13
CA ARG A 103 -14.55 -13.49 -24.38
C ARG A 103 -13.37 -14.30 -24.88
N ALA A 104 -12.83 -15.16 -24.04
CA ALA A 104 -11.80 -16.13 -24.45
C ALA A 104 -12.25 -16.91 -25.70
N GLY A 105 -11.37 -17.00 -26.70
CA GLY A 105 -11.65 -17.66 -27.97
C GLY A 105 -12.52 -16.86 -28.95
N GLN A 106 -13.05 -15.69 -28.57
CA GLN A 106 -13.83 -14.87 -29.48
C GLN A 106 -12.98 -14.38 -30.65
N PRO A 107 -13.41 -14.54 -31.92
CA PRO A 107 -12.72 -14.00 -33.07
C PRO A 107 -12.56 -12.48 -33.02
N LEU A 108 -11.35 -11.98 -33.23
CA LEU A 108 -11.01 -10.56 -33.28
C LEU A 108 -10.77 -10.10 -34.73
N ALA A 109 -10.04 -10.92 -35.48
CA ALA A 109 -9.73 -10.64 -36.88
C ALA A 109 -9.58 -11.92 -37.69
N ARG A 110 -9.77 -11.81 -39.01
CA ARG A 110 -9.46 -12.85 -39.98
C ARG A 110 -8.30 -12.40 -40.85
N LEU A 111 -7.27 -13.23 -40.93
CA LEU A 111 -6.05 -13.01 -41.70
C LEU A 111 -5.95 -13.97 -42.85
N SER A 112 -5.89 -13.45 -44.06
CA SER A 112 -5.51 -14.22 -45.26
C SER A 112 -3.99 -14.30 -45.34
N SER A 113 -3.43 -15.52 -45.39
CA SER A 113 -1.98 -15.74 -45.41
C SER A 113 -1.60 -16.84 -46.36
N PRO A 114 -0.73 -16.59 -47.35
CA PRO A 114 -0.23 -17.64 -48.24
C PRO A 114 0.48 -18.78 -47.51
N ALA A 115 1.23 -18.44 -46.44
CA ALA A 115 1.96 -19.43 -45.63
C ALA A 115 0.98 -20.37 -44.88
N PHE A 116 -0.16 -19.85 -44.42
CA PHE A 116 -1.22 -20.62 -43.79
C PHE A 116 -1.88 -21.57 -44.78
N HIS A 117 -2.26 -21.09 -45.97
CA HIS A 117 -2.87 -21.94 -47.04
C HIS A 117 -1.92 -23.09 -47.44
N THR A 118 -0.62 -22.79 -47.64
CA THR A 118 0.36 -23.85 -47.95
C THR A 118 0.44 -24.87 -46.82
N ALA A 119 0.50 -24.42 -45.54
CA ALA A 119 0.59 -25.32 -44.41
C ALA A 119 -0.61 -26.21 -44.25
N GLN A 120 -1.85 -25.72 -44.54
CA GLN A 120 -3.07 -26.54 -44.56
C GLN A 120 -3.01 -27.58 -45.65
N THR A 121 -2.61 -27.19 -46.87
CA THR A 121 -2.51 -28.14 -48.00
C THR A 121 -1.50 -29.24 -47.68
N ASP A 122 -0.33 -28.90 -47.19
CA ASP A 122 0.72 -29.85 -46.76
C ASP A 122 0.17 -30.82 -45.70
N PHE A 123 -0.57 -30.30 -44.72
CA PHE A 123 -1.15 -31.10 -43.66
C PHE A 123 -2.22 -32.07 -44.17
N LEU A 124 -3.15 -31.63 -45.00
CA LEU A 124 -4.19 -32.47 -45.59
C LEU A 124 -3.62 -33.59 -46.50
N LEU A 125 -2.54 -33.26 -47.24
CA LEU A 125 -1.81 -34.28 -48.00
C LEU A 125 -1.16 -35.31 -47.08
N ALA A 126 -0.56 -34.87 -45.97
CA ALA A 126 0.05 -35.76 -44.98
C ALA A 126 -0.99 -36.66 -44.29
N VAL A 127 -2.18 -36.13 -43.95
CA VAL A 127 -3.30 -36.91 -43.38
C VAL A 127 -3.69 -38.03 -44.35
N ARG A 128 -3.95 -37.69 -45.63
CA ARG A 128 -4.31 -38.70 -46.66
C ARG A 128 -3.23 -39.75 -46.84
N ARG A 129 -1.94 -39.35 -46.89
CA ARG A 129 -0.83 -40.28 -47.06
C ARG A 129 -0.65 -41.20 -45.85
N ALA A 130 -0.81 -40.70 -44.64
CA ALA A 130 -0.75 -41.51 -43.43
C ALA A 130 -1.86 -42.58 -43.41
N ALA A 131 -3.08 -42.23 -43.81
CA ALA A 131 -4.19 -43.17 -43.92
C ALA A 131 -3.93 -44.23 -45.00
N GLN A 132 -3.38 -43.86 -46.16
CA GLN A 132 -3.08 -44.82 -47.26
C GLN A 132 -1.94 -45.79 -46.92
N LEU A 133 -0.97 -45.39 -46.11
CA LEU A 133 0.20 -46.21 -45.79
C LEU A 133 0.06 -46.98 -44.47
N GLN A 134 -1.08 -46.91 -43.83
CA GLN A 134 -1.37 -47.62 -42.59
C GLN A 134 -1.19 -49.16 -42.78
N GLY A 135 -0.43 -49.77 -41.85
CA GLY A 135 -0.08 -51.21 -41.96
C GLY A 135 1.02 -51.56 -42.96
N THR A 136 1.65 -50.56 -43.62
CA THR A 136 2.77 -50.77 -44.54
C THR A 136 4.13 -50.47 -43.89
N ALA A 137 5.24 -50.86 -44.54
CA ALA A 137 6.58 -50.53 -44.04
C ALA A 137 6.87 -49.03 -43.96
N ASP A 138 6.16 -48.24 -44.75
CA ASP A 138 6.36 -46.76 -44.84
C ASP A 138 5.47 -45.97 -43.87
N GLU A 139 4.64 -46.65 -43.08
CA GLU A 139 3.73 -46.01 -42.12
C GLU A 139 4.44 -45.07 -41.16
N ALA A 140 5.55 -45.52 -40.58
CA ALA A 140 6.32 -44.70 -39.60
C ALA A 140 6.80 -43.38 -40.20
N GLY A 141 7.22 -43.37 -41.44
CA GLY A 141 7.64 -42.19 -42.20
C GLY A 141 6.47 -41.24 -42.47
N ALA A 142 5.33 -41.77 -42.88
CA ALA A 142 4.11 -40.99 -43.12
C ALA A 142 3.58 -40.32 -41.86
N VAL A 143 3.56 -41.02 -40.72
CA VAL A 143 3.17 -40.51 -39.42
C VAL A 143 4.13 -39.40 -38.94
N ALA A 144 5.44 -39.55 -39.20
CA ALA A 144 6.43 -38.49 -38.85
C ALA A 144 6.16 -37.19 -39.64
N VAL A 145 5.84 -37.28 -40.93
CA VAL A 145 5.47 -36.13 -41.78
C VAL A 145 4.17 -35.49 -41.27
N LEU A 146 3.16 -36.28 -40.94
CA LEU A 146 1.90 -35.79 -40.40
C LEU A 146 2.11 -35.01 -39.10
N ARG A 147 2.94 -35.53 -38.20
CA ARG A 147 3.29 -34.81 -36.94
C ARG A 147 4.04 -33.48 -37.21
N ALA A 148 4.91 -33.44 -38.19
CA ALA A 148 5.66 -32.23 -38.55
C ALA A 148 4.74 -31.16 -39.15
N THR A 149 3.85 -31.51 -40.07
CA THR A 149 2.87 -30.59 -40.66
C THR A 149 1.85 -30.09 -39.63
N ARG A 150 1.35 -30.98 -38.74
CA ARG A 150 0.51 -30.59 -37.61
C ARG A 150 1.20 -29.55 -36.72
N ARG A 151 2.45 -29.80 -36.36
CA ARG A 151 3.24 -28.84 -35.54
C ARG A 151 3.37 -27.49 -36.23
N ARG A 152 3.54 -27.46 -37.55
CA ARG A 152 3.62 -26.23 -38.33
C ARG A 152 2.34 -25.41 -38.22
N LEU A 153 1.14 -26.03 -38.30
CA LEU A 153 -0.14 -25.36 -38.09
C LEU A 153 -0.27 -24.76 -36.68
N VAL A 154 0.11 -25.53 -35.67
CA VAL A 154 0.15 -25.02 -34.26
C VAL A 154 1.06 -23.79 -34.12
N LEU A 155 2.23 -23.81 -34.73
CA LEU A 155 3.17 -22.70 -34.73
C LEU A 155 2.63 -21.46 -35.45
N LEU A 156 1.78 -21.64 -36.47
CA LEU A 156 1.07 -20.55 -37.15
C LEU A 156 -0.10 -20.00 -36.32
N GLY A 157 -0.49 -20.67 -35.23
CA GLY A 157 -1.54 -20.21 -34.32
C GLY A 157 -2.92 -20.84 -34.59
N VAL A 158 -2.97 -21.89 -35.40
CA VAL A 158 -4.23 -22.66 -35.63
C VAL A 158 -4.61 -23.36 -34.33
N SER A 159 -5.87 -23.29 -33.95
CA SER A 159 -6.38 -23.95 -32.73
C SER A 159 -6.38 -25.46 -32.87
N GLN A 160 -6.33 -26.18 -31.75
CA GLN A 160 -6.39 -27.67 -31.77
C GLN A 160 -7.72 -28.19 -32.35
N ASP A 161 -8.81 -27.47 -32.12
CA ASP A 161 -10.14 -27.84 -32.61
C ASP A 161 -10.21 -27.66 -34.12
N GLU A 162 -9.64 -26.60 -34.69
CA GLU A 162 -9.55 -26.43 -36.15
C GLU A 162 -8.66 -27.50 -36.79
N ILE A 163 -7.55 -27.86 -36.16
CA ILE A 163 -6.66 -28.93 -36.66
C ILE A 163 -7.41 -30.29 -36.61
N ALA A 164 -8.09 -30.59 -35.51
CA ALA A 164 -8.87 -31.82 -35.40
C ALA A 164 -10.02 -31.87 -36.43
N GLY A 165 -10.67 -30.75 -36.73
CA GLY A 165 -11.63 -30.62 -37.80
C GLY A 165 -11.05 -30.97 -39.16
N LEU A 166 -9.85 -30.45 -39.48
CA LEU A 166 -9.15 -30.81 -40.74
C LEU A 166 -8.73 -32.27 -40.79
N GLU A 167 -8.30 -32.87 -39.69
CA GLU A 167 -7.96 -34.32 -39.61
C GLU A 167 -9.16 -35.21 -39.87
N SER A 168 -10.35 -34.82 -39.41
CA SER A 168 -11.60 -35.57 -39.60
C SER A 168 -12.25 -35.40 -40.99
N GLY A 169 -11.56 -34.71 -41.93
CA GLY A 169 -12.04 -34.52 -43.30
C GLY A 169 -12.78 -33.19 -43.51
N GLY A 170 -12.61 -32.23 -42.62
CA GLY A 170 -13.11 -30.86 -42.78
C GLY A 170 -12.48 -30.14 -43.98
N GLU A 171 -13.20 -29.17 -44.55
CA GLU A 171 -12.69 -28.35 -45.64
C GLU A 171 -11.62 -27.35 -45.17
N PRO A 172 -10.62 -27.04 -46.04
CA PRO A 172 -9.67 -25.98 -45.76
C PRO A 172 -10.39 -24.63 -45.51
N VAL A 173 -9.90 -23.86 -44.56
CA VAL A 173 -10.42 -22.52 -44.31
C VAL A 173 -9.55 -21.47 -45.00
N ASP A 174 -10.21 -20.43 -45.53
CA ASP A 174 -9.50 -19.37 -46.28
C ASP A 174 -8.72 -18.39 -45.36
N TYR A 175 -9.05 -18.35 -44.08
CA TYR A 175 -8.56 -17.34 -43.16
C TYR A 175 -8.06 -17.95 -41.86
N LEU A 176 -6.95 -17.47 -41.40
CA LEU A 176 -6.47 -17.71 -40.03
C LEU A 176 -7.24 -16.79 -39.08
N THR A 177 -7.92 -17.36 -38.10
CA THR A 177 -8.66 -16.62 -37.10
C THR A 177 -7.74 -16.23 -35.95
N LEU A 178 -7.70 -14.92 -35.66
CA LEU A 178 -7.03 -14.37 -34.47
C LEU A 178 -8.09 -14.17 -33.39
N ALA A 179 -7.93 -14.85 -32.27
CA ALA A 179 -8.92 -14.87 -31.18
C ALA A 179 -8.38 -14.24 -29.91
N ALA A 180 -9.31 -13.80 -29.05
CA ALA A 180 -8.98 -13.27 -27.72
C ALA A 180 -8.41 -14.39 -26.82
N PRO A 181 -7.31 -14.14 -26.10
CA PRO A 181 -6.68 -15.15 -25.25
C PRO A 181 -7.46 -15.40 -23.95
N PHE A 182 -8.22 -14.41 -23.46
CA PHE A 182 -9.03 -14.45 -22.25
C PHE A 182 -10.17 -13.44 -22.31
N ASP A 183 -11.08 -13.49 -21.34
CA ASP A 183 -12.17 -12.53 -21.19
C ASP A 183 -11.62 -11.16 -20.80
N GLY A 184 -11.89 -10.11 -21.58
CA GLY A 184 -11.32 -8.79 -21.32
C GLY A 184 -11.90 -7.69 -22.18
N SER A 185 -11.21 -6.57 -22.24
CA SER A 185 -11.52 -5.44 -23.10
C SER A 185 -10.35 -5.19 -24.04
N ILE A 186 -10.67 -4.81 -25.27
CA ILE A 186 -9.66 -4.34 -26.23
C ILE A 186 -9.31 -2.91 -25.86
N ILE A 187 -8.06 -2.71 -25.45
CA ILE A 187 -7.55 -1.40 -25.07
C ILE A 187 -6.80 -0.68 -26.18
N GLU A 188 -6.34 -1.43 -27.18
CA GLU A 188 -5.70 -0.87 -28.38
C GLU A 188 -5.99 -1.81 -29.57
N ALA A 189 -6.25 -1.22 -30.74
CA ALA A 189 -6.37 -1.91 -32.03
C ALA A 189 -5.50 -1.19 -33.06
N HIS A 190 -4.47 -1.89 -33.53
CA HIS A 190 -3.44 -1.29 -34.42
C HIS A 190 -3.61 -1.72 -35.88
N THR A 191 -4.77 -2.19 -36.27
CA THR A 191 -5.00 -2.67 -37.65
C THR A 191 -6.37 -2.29 -38.17
N LEU A 192 -6.50 -2.27 -39.49
CA LEU A 192 -7.73 -1.98 -40.21
C LEU A 192 -8.00 -3.09 -41.24
N PRO A 193 -9.26 -3.29 -41.66
CA PRO A 193 -9.58 -4.18 -42.78
C PRO A 193 -8.80 -3.76 -44.02
N GLY A 194 -8.24 -4.73 -44.73
CA GLY A 194 -7.40 -4.51 -45.91
C GLY A 194 -5.93 -4.21 -45.63
N ALA A 195 -5.53 -4.02 -44.38
CA ALA A 195 -4.13 -3.77 -44.02
C ALA A 195 -3.26 -5.01 -44.26
N ALA A 196 -2.07 -4.81 -44.83
CA ALA A 196 -1.02 -5.82 -44.86
C ALA A 196 -0.27 -5.81 -43.52
N VAL A 197 0.00 -7.00 -43.00
CA VAL A 197 0.68 -7.18 -41.72
C VAL A 197 1.81 -8.20 -41.82
N GLU A 198 2.90 -7.91 -41.12
CA GLU A 198 4.06 -8.79 -41.07
C GLU A 198 3.96 -9.77 -39.89
N ALA A 199 4.71 -10.86 -39.95
CA ALA A 199 4.83 -11.79 -38.83
C ALA A 199 5.39 -11.06 -37.59
N GLY A 200 4.76 -11.23 -36.42
CA GLY A 200 5.14 -10.55 -35.18
C GLY A 200 4.44 -9.21 -34.95
N ALA A 201 3.65 -8.71 -35.93
CA ALA A 201 2.91 -7.48 -35.74
C ALA A 201 1.85 -7.62 -34.63
N THR A 202 1.84 -6.67 -33.70
CA THR A 202 0.81 -6.58 -32.66
C THR A 202 -0.44 -5.95 -33.28
N LEU A 203 -1.57 -6.67 -33.22
CA LEU A 203 -2.83 -6.22 -33.79
C LEU A 203 -3.77 -5.70 -32.73
N PHE A 204 -3.81 -6.36 -31.57
CA PHE A 204 -4.65 -5.93 -30.45
C PHE A 204 -3.89 -6.06 -29.13
N ARG A 205 -4.28 -5.20 -28.20
CA ARG A 205 -3.94 -5.32 -26.81
C ARG A 205 -5.21 -5.54 -26.01
N VAL A 206 -5.28 -6.69 -25.33
CA VAL A 206 -6.46 -7.10 -24.54
C VAL A 206 -6.09 -7.07 -23.07
N ALA A 207 -6.96 -6.50 -22.24
CA ALA A 207 -6.76 -6.46 -20.80
C ALA A 207 -8.00 -6.93 -20.04
N ASP A 208 -7.78 -7.74 -19.01
CA ASP A 208 -8.81 -8.05 -18.02
C ASP A 208 -8.79 -6.97 -16.95
N LEU A 209 -9.82 -6.11 -16.96
CA LEU A 209 -10.00 -5.00 -16.03
C LEU A 209 -10.82 -5.37 -14.78
N SER A 210 -11.07 -6.67 -14.53
CA SER A 210 -11.78 -7.12 -13.32
C SER A 210 -10.99 -6.82 -12.04
N VAL A 211 -9.69 -6.64 -12.19
CA VAL A 211 -8.75 -6.19 -11.16
C VAL A 211 -7.82 -5.17 -11.80
N VAL A 212 -7.42 -4.18 -11.02
CA VAL A 212 -6.45 -3.16 -11.44
C VAL A 212 -5.39 -2.98 -10.36
N ASP A 213 -4.21 -2.56 -10.78
CA ASP A 213 -3.16 -2.13 -9.87
C ASP A 213 -3.26 -0.62 -9.65
N VAL A 214 -3.05 -0.17 -8.40
CA VAL A 214 -2.88 1.24 -8.06
C VAL A 214 -1.47 1.42 -7.55
N VAL A 215 -0.66 2.16 -8.30
CA VAL A 215 0.72 2.45 -7.91
C VAL A 215 0.74 3.72 -7.08
N ALA A 216 0.88 3.57 -5.77
CA ALA A 216 0.97 4.68 -4.83
C ALA A 216 2.42 5.13 -4.64
N GLN A 217 2.65 6.43 -4.66
CA GLN A 217 3.98 7.03 -4.50
C GLN A 217 4.24 7.30 -3.01
N VAL A 218 4.92 6.37 -2.34
CA VAL A 218 5.23 6.43 -0.91
C VAL A 218 6.54 7.18 -0.69
N PRO A 219 6.56 8.30 0.05
CA PRO A 219 7.80 9.02 0.36
C PRO A 219 8.79 8.14 1.15
N GLU A 220 10.09 8.28 0.90
CA GLU A 220 11.17 7.53 1.56
C GLU A 220 11.02 7.45 3.08
N ARG A 221 10.74 8.60 3.73
CA ARG A 221 10.53 8.68 5.18
C ARG A 221 9.36 7.85 5.71
N ALA A 222 8.41 7.48 4.85
CA ALA A 222 7.22 6.72 5.21
C ALA A 222 7.32 5.22 4.86
N LEU A 223 8.40 4.78 4.21
CA LEU A 223 8.60 3.39 3.82
C LEU A 223 8.51 2.39 4.98
N PRO A 224 9.03 2.68 6.19
CA PRO A 224 8.91 1.76 7.31
C PRO A 224 7.46 1.49 7.75
N LEU A 225 6.52 2.34 7.32
CA LEU A 225 5.09 2.26 7.67
C LEU A 225 4.27 1.45 6.65
N VAL A 226 4.84 1.09 5.50
CA VAL A 226 4.13 0.37 4.43
C VAL A 226 4.75 -1.01 4.24
N ARG A 227 3.90 -2.04 4.26
CA ARG A 227 4.33 -3.45 4.16
C ARG A 227 3.46 -4.20 3.16
N VAL A 228 4.04 -5.22 2.54
CA VAL A 228 3.30 -6.17 1.70
C VAL A 228 2.22 -6.86 2.53
N GLY A 229 1.03 -7.02 1.96
CA GLY A 229 -0.16 -7.55 2.62
C GLY A 229 -0.98 -6.51 3.41
N GLN A 230 -0.48 -5.28 3.58
CA GLN A 230 -1.18 -4.23 4.31
C GLN A 230 -2.44 -3.80 3.56
N ALA A 231 -3.54 -3.65 4.32
CA ALA A 231 -4.79 -3.13 3.76
C ALA A 231 -4.63 -1.65 3.37
N ALA A 232 -5.20 -1.31 2.22
CA ALA A 232 -5.23 0.05 1.71
C ALA A 232 -6.63 0.41 1.21
N SER A 233 -6.99 1.68 1.35
CA SER A 233 -8.24 2.25 0.84
C SER A 233 -7.92 3.25 -0.27
N VAL A 234 -8.49 3.04 -1.43
CA VAL A 234 -8.28 3.86 -2.63
C VAL A 234 -9.48 4.75 -2.86
N ALA A 235 -9.25 6.06 -2.96
CA ALA A 235 -10.22 7.07 -3.32
C ALA A 235 -9.87 7.68 -4.68
N ILE A 236 -10.86 7.93 -5.53
CA ILE A 236 -10.67 8.58 -6.83
C ILE A 236 -11.61 9.79 -6.94
N GLY A 237 -11.13 10.86 -7.56
CA GLY A 237 -11.89 12.10 -7.69
C GLY A 237 -13.19 11.95 -8.49
N ALA A 238 -13.24 11.01 -9.43
CA ALA A 238 -14.44 10.73 -10.22
C ALA A 238 -15.60 10.14 -9.41
N TYR A 239 -15.33 9.52 -8.26
CA TYR A 239 -16.33 8.91 -7.37
C TYR A 239 -15.98 9.24 -5.90
N PRO A 240 -16.22 10.48 -5.43
CA PRO A 240 -15.76 10.96 -4.13
C PRO A 240 -16.36 10.22 -2.95
N ASP A 241 -17.57 9.67 -3.13
CA ASP A 241 -18.30 8.93 -2.08
C ASP A 241 -17.92 7.45 -2.00
N LEU A 242 -17.14 6.95 -2.96
CA LEU A 242 -16.74 5.55 -3.01
C LEU A 242 -15.31 5.36 -2.50
N ARG A 243 -15.12 4.28 -1.77
CA ARG A 243 -13.82 3.78 -1.35
C ARG A 243 -13.64 2.36 -1.89
N PHE A 244 -12.52 2.14 -2.52
CA PHE A 244 -12.16 0.82 -3.06
C PHE A 244 -11.13 0.20 -2.13
N ALA A 245 -11.47 -0.96 -1.60
CA ALA A 245 -10.56 -1.70 -0.74
C ALA A 245 -9.56 -2.48 -1.58
N GLY A 246 -8.30 -2.44 -1.18
CA GLY A 246 -7.22 -3.21 -1.77
C GLY A 246 -6.18 -3.60 -0.71
N HIS A 247 -5.13 -4.24 -1.14
CA HIS A 247 -3.98 -4.56 -0.30
C HIS A 247 -2.68 -4.33 -1.07
N VAL A 248 -1.62 -4.02 -0.35
CA VAL A 248 -0.28 -3.87 -0.93
C VAL A 248 0.18 -5.25 -1.38
N GLU A 249 0.35 -5.45 -2.67
CA GLU A 249 0.84 -6.71 -3.23
C GLU A 249 2.35 -6.77 -3.27
N ARG A 250 2.96 -5.66 -3.68
CA ARG A 250 4.43 -5.53 -3.76
C ARG A 250 4.85 -4.07 -3.60
N LEU A 251 6.09 -3.90 -3.23
CA LEU A 251 6.79 -2.62 -3.27
C LEU A 251 7.80 -2.70 -4.43
N HIS A 252 8.04 -1.60 -5.12
CA HIS A 252 9.12 -1.55 -6.10
C HIS A 252 10.46 -1.61 -5.38
N ASP A 253 11.47 -2.18 -6.02
CA ASP A 253 12.82 -2.28 -5.45
C ASP A 253 13.65 -1.01 -5.66
N GLU A 254 13.21 -0.14 -6.57
CA GLU A 254 13.91 1.09 -6.96
C GLU A 254 13.10 2.32 -6.56
N LEU A 255 13.79 3.27 -5.93
CA LEU A 255 13.25 4.57 -5.56
C LEU A 255 13.36 5.51 -6.78
N ASP A 256 12.29 6.24 -7.08
CA ASP A 256 12.33 7.32 -8.07
C ASP A 256 13.21 8.46 -7.53
N PRO A 257 14.37 8.74 -8.16
CA PRO A 257 15.30 9.74 -7.68
C PRO A 257 14.77 11.17 -7.79
N THR A 258 13.80 11.41 -8.68
CA THR A 258 13.23 12.73 -8.93
C THR A 258 12.23 13.11 -7.84
N THR A 259 11.34 12.19 -7.50
CA THR A 259 10.28 12.41 -6.52
C THR A 259 10.66 11.94 -5.11
N ARG A 260 11.72 11.14 -4.96
CA ARG A 260 12.13 10.44 -3.73
C ARG A 260 10.99 9.62 -3.13
N THR A 261 10.28 8.92 -4.01
CA THR A 261 9.18 8.04 -3.63
C THR A 261 9.44 6.61 -4.11
N LEU A 262 8.88 5.66 -3.38
CA LEU A 262 8.83 4.26 -3.78
C LEU A 262 7.43 3.90 -4.24
N GLY A 263 7.31 3.19 -5.35
CA GLY A 263 6.04 2.68 -5.84
C GLY A 263 5.54 1.53 -4.96
N ALA A 264 4.40 1.72 -4.30
CA ALA A 264 3.65 0.64 -3.65
C ALA A 264 2.51 0.23 -4.58
N VAL A 265 2.49 -1.03 -5.00
CA VAL A 265 1.46 -1.57 -5.88
C VAL A 265 0.34 -2.16 -5.04
N ILE A 266 -0.85 -1.59 -5.16
CA ILE A 266 -2.05 -2.00 -4.47
C ILE A 266 -2.97 -2.73 -5.45
N HIS A 267 -3.26 -3.99 -5.16
CA HIS A 267 -4.17 -4.81 -5.93
C HIS A 267 -5.61 -4.51 -5.53
N VAL A 268 -6.44 -4.03 -6.49
CA VAL A 268 -7.79 -3.56 -6.21
C VAL A 268 -8.81 -4.30 -7.08
N PRO A 269 -9.76 -5.05 -6.50
CA PRO A 269 -10.88 -5.64 -7.24
C PRO A 269 -11.74 -4.57 -7.90
N ASN A 270 -12.02 -4.72 -9.20
CA ASN A 270 -12.75 -3.77 -10.02
C ASN A 270 -13.96 -4.39 -10.72
N ARG A 271 -14.77 -5.13 -9.99
CA ARG A 271 -15.96 -5.83 -10.53
C ARG A 271 -16.94 -4.89 -11.24
N SER A 272 -17.04 -3.65 -10.76
CA SER A 272 -17.91 -2.62 -11.36
C SER A 272 -17.29 -1.94 -12.58
N ARG A 273 -16.01 -2.23 -12.92
CA ARG A 273 -15.23 -1.60 -14.00
C ARG A 273 -15.21 -0.06 -13.95
N ARG A 274 -15.38 0.52 -12.75
CA ARG A 274 -15.33 1.98 -12.52
C ARG A 274 -13.91 2.50 -12.47
N LEU A 275 -12.97 1.68 -12.02
CA LEU A 275 -11.56 2.00 -12.01
C LEU A 275 -11.00 1.79 -13.43
N ARG A 276 -10.46 2.87 -14.01
CA ARG A 276 -9.85 2.82 -15.34
C ARG A 276 -8.38 3.17 -15.24
N PRO A 277 -7.49 2.41 -15.89
CA PRO A 277 -6.08 2.79 -15.99
C PRO A 277 -5.91 4.21 -16.49
N GLY A 278 -4.92 4.92 -15.95
CA GLY A 278 -4.71 6.34 -16.20
C GLY A 278 -5.39 7.28 -15.21
N MET A 279 -6.37 6.83 -14.42
CA MET A 279 -6.99 7.67 -13.38
C MET A 279 -6.04 7.89 -12.20
N PHE A 280 -6.09 9.10 -11.64
CA PHE A 280 -5.40 9.42 -10.39
C PHE A 280 -6.22 8.98 -9.18
N ALA A 281 -5.51 8.56 -8.15
CA ALA A 281 -6.09 8.08 -6.91
C ALA A 281 -5.35 8.66 -5.70
N THR A 282 -6.04 8.71 -4.56
CA THR A 282 -5.42 8.90 -3.25
C THR A 282 -5.52 7.58 -2.50
N VAL A 283 -4.38 7.05 -2.11
CA VAL A 283 -4.29 5.79 -1.36
C VAL A 283 -4.08 6.10 0.11
N ARG A 284 -4.89 5.48 0.98
CA ARG A 284 -4.78 5.55 2.43
C ARG A 284 -4.35 4.20 2.96
N PHE A 285 -3.20 4.17 3.60
CA PHE A 285 -2.68 2.99 4.31
C PHE A 285 -3.06 3.09 5.79
N GLY A 286 -3.72 2.08 6.32
CA GLY A 286 -3.96 1.97 7.76
C GLY A 286 -2.67 1.57 8.46
N ILE A 287 -2.14 2.43 9.30
CA ILE A 287 -0.94 2.15 10.10
C ILE A 287 -1.42 1.61 11.44
N ARG A 288 -1.31 0.30 11.63
CA ARG A 288 -1.51 -0.32 12.94
C ARG A 288 -0.16 -0.35 13.64
N GLY A 289 0.00 0.48 14.68
CA GLY A 289 1.17 0.43 15.54
C GLY A 289 1.18 -0.85 16.37
N THR A 290 2.22 -1.66 16.22
CA THR A 290 2.58 -2.65 17.24
C THR A 290 3.48 -1.98 18.26
N VAL A 291 3.17 -2.14 19.55
CA VAL A 291 3.97 -1.58 20.65
C VAL A 291 5.42 -2.02 20.48
N GLY A 292 6.34 -1.05 20.32
CA GLY A 292 7.79 -1.31 20.28
C GLY A 292 8.49 -1.12 18.93
N GLU A 293 7.77 -0.83 17.82
CA GLU A 293 8.42 -0.53 16.53
C GLU A 293 8.62 0.99 16.31
N PRO A 294 9.72 1.41 15.67
CA PRO A 294 9.94 2.81 15.32
C PRO A 294 8.81 3.32 14.40
N GLY A 295 8.09 4.37 14.82
CA GLY A 295 6.97 4.96 14.08
C GLY A 295 5.59 4.46 14.48
N ALA A 296 5.48 3.42 15.33
CA ALA A 296 4.21 2.99 15.89
C ALA A 296 3.89 3.84 17.14
N LEU A 297 2.77 4.55 17.10
CA LEU A 297 2.18 5.03 18.34
C LEU A 297 1.59 3.80 19.04
N GLY A 298 2.22 3.35 20.13
CA GLY A 298 1.65 2.34 21.03
C GLY A 298 0.29 2.78 21.56
N VAL A 299 -0.25 2.02 22.51
CA VAL A 299 -1.43 2.47 23.25
C VAL A 299 -1.15 3.84 23.83
N VAL A 300 -1.89 4.85 23.38
CA VAL A 300 -1.78 6.22 23.85
C VAL A 300 -2.96 6.55 24.76
N VAL A 301 -2.71 7.39 25.71
CA VAL A 301 -3.79 7.91 26.57
C VAL A 301 -4.44 9.09 25.86
N THR A 302 -5.75 9.06 25.72
CA THR A 302 -6.53 10.18 25.16
C THR A 302 -7.40 10.80 26.27
N ILE A 303 -7.49 12.12 26.26
CA ILE A 303 -8.38 12.90 27.12
C ILE A 303 -9.29 13.79 26.26
N PRO A 304 -10.47 14.17 26.73
CA PRO A 304 -11.26 15.19 26.04
C PRO A 304 -10.48 16.50 25.91
N ASP A 305 -10.58 17.16 24.78
CA ASP A 305 -9.92 18.46 24.53
C ASP A 305 -10.32 19.51 25.56
N ALA A 306 -11.56 19.46 26.04
CA ALA A 306 -12.07 20.33 27.10
C ALA A 306 -11.35 20.18 28.46
N ALA A 307 -10.62 19.08 28.68
CA ALA A 307 -9.83 18.89 29.91
C ALA A 307 -8.47 19.61 29.87
N LEU A 308 -8.04 20.05 28.67
CA LEU A 308 -6.74 20.66 28.47
C LEU A 308 -6.80 22.14 28.82
N VAL A 309 -6.00 22.58 29.77
CA VAL A 309 -5.86 23.98 30.16
C VAL A 309 -4.50 24.48 29.72
N THR A 310 -4.49 25.61 29.01
CA THR A 310 -3.26 26.28 28.57
C THR A 310 -2.94 27.48 29.49
N ASP A 311 -1.69 27.63 29.88
CA ASP A 311 -1.18 28.76 30.68
C ASP A 311 0.20 29.15 30.13
N GLY A 312 0.22 30.19 29.30
CA GLY A 312 1.40 30.55 28.51
C GLY A 312 1.72 29.41 27.53
N ASP A 313 2.95 28.92 27.55
CA ASP A 313 3.41 27.80 26.71
C ASP A 313 3.17 26.42 27.36
N ALA A 314 2.77 26.38 28.63
CA ALA A 314 2.55 25.15 29.36
C ALA A 314 1.09 24.65 29.20
N ARG A 315 0.96 23.34 29.03
CA ARG A 315 -0.32 22.66 28.99
C ARG A 315 -0.45 21.75 30.19
N TYR A 316 -1.61 21.78 30.85
CA TYR A 316 -1.85 20.95 32.03
C TYR A 316 -3.28 20.50 32.12
N VAL A 317 -3.52 19.53 32.97
CA VAL A 317 -4.82 18.98 33.31
C VAL A 317 -5.00 18.93 34.81
N PHE A 318 -6.24 18.86 35.27
CA PHE A 318 -6.56 18.58 36.66
C PHE A 318 -7.01 17.13 36.79
N VAL A 319 -6.21 16.33 37.48
CA VAL A 319 -6.46 14.89 37.70
C VAL A 319 -7.09 14.72 39.08
N GLU A 320 -8.24 14.04 39.17
CA GLU A 320 -8.87 13.71 40.45
C GLU A 320 -8.11 12.56 41.11
N VAL A 321 -7.33 12.87 42.16
CA VAL A 321 -6.55 11.88 42.93
C VAL A 321 -7.32 11.27 44.08
N SER A 322 -8.31 12.00 44.60
CA SER A 322 -9.30 11.50 45.56
C SER A 322 -10.61 12.30 45.40
N PRO A 323 -11.76 11.85 45.96
CA PRO A 323 -13.01 12.55 45.77
C PRO A 323 -12.88 14.04 46.07
N ARG A 324 -13.18 14.91 45.09
CA ARG A 324 -13.13 16.38 45.17
C ARG A 324 -11.71 16.98 45.40
N THR A 325 -10.67 16.18 45.22
CA THR A 325 -9.26 16.58 45.30
C THR A 325 -8.58 16.43 43.96
N PHE A 326 -8.06 17.55 43.45
CA PHE A 326 -7.48 17.61 42.11
C PHE A 326 -6.01 18.00 42.17
N GLU A 327 -5.22 17.28 41.41
CA GLU A 327 -3.80 17.55 41.20
C GLU A 327 -3.59 18.26 39.85
N ARG A 328 -2.91 19.39 39.84
CA ARG A 328 -2.49 20.05 38.59
C ARG A 328 -1.26 19.34 38.06
N ARG A 329 -1.40 18.73 36.90
CA ARG A 329 -0.33 17.96 36.28
C ARG A 329 -0.03 18.49 34.87
N GLN A 330 1.25 18.81 34.60
CA GLN A 330 1.69 19.20 33.27
C GLN A 330 1.65 18.02 32.34
N VAL A 331 1.19 18.25 31.09
CA VAL A 331 1.02 17.22 30.08
C VAL A 331 1.75 17.57 28.79
N GLU A 332 2.38 16.56 28.21
CA GLU A 332 2.88 16.63 26.84
C GLU A 332 1.83 16.08 25.90
N VAL A 333 1.29 16.93 25.02
CA VAL A 333 0.25 16.53 24.05
C VAL A 333 0.86 16.35 22.65
N ALA A 334 0.39 15.33 21.94
CA ALA A 334 0.65 15.17 20.52
C ALA A 334 -0.55 15.73 19.74
N SER A 335 -0.31 16.61 18.78
CA SER A 335 -1.38 17.14 17.93
C SER A 335 -1.89 16.03 17.01
N LEU A 336 -3.14 15.58 17.21
CA LEU A 336 -3.82 14.62 16.36
C LEU A 336 -4.64 15.27 15.24
N VAL A 337 -4.77 16.58 15.26
CA VAL A 337 -5.61 17.31 14.30
C VAL A 337 -4.72 17.83 13.18
N PRO A 338 -4.89 17.36 11.92
CA PRO A 338 -4.30 18.05 10.77
C PRO A 338 -4.83 19.48 10.74
N PRO A 339 -4.00 20.48 10.41
CA PRO A 339 -4.47 21.85 10.24
C PRO A 339 -5.56 21.86 9.18
N GLY A 340 -6.78 22.23 9.58
CA GLY A 340 -7.95 22.33 8.68
C GLY A 340 -9.13 21.40 8.98
N SER A 341 -9.03 20.49 9.93
CA SER A 341 -10.17 19.69 10.38
C SER A 341 -10.98 20.48 11.41
N ALA A 342 -12.26 20.76 11.11
CA ALA A 342 -13.17 21.37 12.07
C ALA A 342 -13.29 20.44 13.29
N ALA A 343 -13.06 21.00 14.49
CA ALA A 343 -13.22 20.30 15.75
C ALA A 343 -14.68 19.83 15.86
N ALA A 344 -14.91 18.54 15.64
CA ALA A 344 -16.18 17.92 15.95
C ALA A 344 -16.35 17.95 17.46
N THR A 345 -17.56 18.29 17.95
CA THR A 345 -17.95 18.24 19.34
C THR A 345 -17.64 16.84 19.90
N GLY A 346 -16.65 16.75 20.83
CA GLY A 346 -16.15 15.47 21.33
C GLY A 346 -14.70 15.14 20.93
N SER A 347 -13.94 16.11 20.43
CA SER A 347 -12.52 15.96 20.10
C SER A 347 -11.73 15.49 21.32
N ARG A 348 -10.92 14.45 21.15
CA ARG A 348 -9.99 13.95 22.17
C ARG A 348 -8.56 14.27 21.76
N VAL A 349 -7.72 14.57 22.74
CA VAL A 349 -6.32 14.92 22.56
C VAL A 349 -5.46 13.78 23.08
N MET A 350 -4.41 13.43 22.32
CA MET A 350 -3.44 12.42 22.70
C MET A 350 -2.43 12.98 23.69
N VAL A 351 -2.25 12.33 24.82
CA VAL A 351 -1.28 12.67 25.86
C VAL A 351 -0.13 11.69 25.79
N ARG A 352 1.11 12.21 25.63
CA ARG A 352 2.34 11.40 25.64
C ARG A 352 2.83 11.14 27.04
N ARG A 353 2.70 12.15 27.94
CA ARG A 353 3.14 12.09 29.33
C ARG A 353 2.23 12.94 30.22
N GLY A 354 2.08 12.52 31.46
CA GLY A 354 1.38 13.27 32.50
C GLY A 354 0.04 12.71 32.94
N VAL A 355 -0.59 11.78 32.17
CA VAL A 355 -1.87 11.14 32.56
C VAL A 355 -1.77 9.66 32.25
N ALA A 356 -2.22 8.82 33.17
CA ALA A 356 -2.35 7.38 32.98
C ALA A 356 -3.77 7.00 32.52
N SER A 357 -3.90 5.85 31.86
CA SER A 357 -5.21 5.33 31.47
C SER A 357 -6.06 5.02 32.71
N GLY A 358 -7.32 5.45 32.68
CA GLY A 358 -8.28 5.27 33.78
C GLY A 358 -8.28 6.42 34.80
N GLU A 359 -7.29 7.32 34.79
CA GLU A 359 -7.33 8.53 35.63
C GLU A 359 -8.48 9.46 35.22
N ARG A 360 -9.12 10.07 36.20
CA ARG A 360 -10.24 10.96 35.98
C ARG A 360 -9.76 12.39 35.83
N VAL A 361 -10.03 13.04 34.71
CA VAL A 361 -9.63 14.41 34.43
C VAL A 361 -10.83 15.34 34.40
N ALA A 362 -10.71 16.55 34.95
CA ALA A 362 -11.76 17.54 34.93
C ALA A 362 -11.96 18.08 33.51
N VAL A 363 -13.16 17.87 32.95
CA VAL A 363 -13.56 18.35 31.61
C VAL A 363 -14.35 19.64 31.68
N ARG A 364 -14.91 19.98 32.87
CA ARG A 364 -15.62 21.22 33.15
C ARG A 364 -15.21 21.77 34.52
N GLY A 365 -15.23 23.09 34.68
CA GLY A 365 -14.83 23.73 35.94
C GLY A 365 -13.32 23.86 36.15
N ALA A 366 -12.49 23.54 35.17
CA ALA A 366 -11.03 23.65 35.27
C ALA A 366 -10.53 25.06 35.55
N PHE A 367 -11.23 26.11 35.11
CA PHE A 367 -10.91 27.48 35.42
C PHE A 367 -11.11 27.80 36.92
N THR A 368 -12.18 27.26 37.53
CA THR A 368 -12.44 27.39 38.98
C THR A 368 -11.31 26.70 39.78
N LEU A 369 -10.93 25.47 39.35
CA LEU A 369 -9.81 24.74 39.96
C LEU A 369 -8.48 25.55 39.89
N LYS A 370 -8.22 26.21 38.74
CA LYS A 370 -7.06 27.09 38.58
C LYS A 370 -7.12 28.26 39.56
N SER A 371 -8.29 28.90 39.72
CA SER A 371 -8.45 30.04 40.62
C SER A 371 -8.32 29.65 42.08
N GLU A 372 -8.87 28.52 42.50
CA GLU A 372 -8.71 28.04 43.89
C GLU A 372 -7.28 27.60 44.18
N LEU A 373 -6.57 27.04 43.22
CA LEU A 373 -5.16 26.73 43.37
C LEU A 373 -4.31 27.97 43.54
N ALA A 374 -4.61 29.05 42.79
CA ALA A 374 -3.89 30.32 42.92
C ALA A 374 -4.15 30.98 44.29
N LYS A 375 -5.37 30.87 44.84
CA LYS A 375 -5.69 31.35 46.20
C LYS A 375 -4.92 30.54 47.25
N ALA A 376 -4.85 29.21 47.11
CA ALA A 376 -4.11 28.37 48.06
C ALA A 376 -2.62 28.70 48.08
N ALA A 377 -2.01 28.95 46.93
CA ALA A 377 -0.62 29.33 46.81
C ALA A 377 -0.32 30.70 47.50
N LEU A 378 -1.24 31.67 47.35
CA LEU A 378 -1.10 32.98 48.02
C LEU A 378 -1.25 32.90 49.55
N ALA A 379 -2.03 31.94 50.05
CA ALA A 379 -2.21 31.74 51.51
C ALA A 379 -1.01 31.04 52.18
N GLU A 380 -0.21 30.27 51.41
CA GLU A 380 1.04 29.64 51.90
C GLU A 380 2.23 30.62 51.95
N ASP A 381 2.23 31.68 51.11
CA ASP A 381 3.28 32.72 51.12
C ASP A 381 3.15 33.76 52.25
N GLU A 382 1.99 33.77 52.95
CA GLU A 382 1.76 34.69 54.09
C GLU A 382 2.10 34.09 55.49
N HIS A 383 2.62 32.88 55.55
CA HIS A 383 3.06 32.22 56.77
C HIS A 383 4.59 31.92 56.73
#